data_899270fada5618fdd520f820ea2dff5d
#
_entry.id   899270fada5618fdd520f820ea2dff5d
#
_cell.length_a   1.000
_cell.length_b   1.000
_cell.length_c   1.000
_cell.angle_alpha   90.00
_cell.angle_beta   90.00
_cell.angle_gamma   90.00
#
_symmetry.space_group_name_H-M   'P 1'
#
loop_
_entity.id
_entity.type
_entity.pdbx_description
1 polymer ?
#
loop_
_entity_poly.entity_id
_entity_poly.type
_entity_poly.pdbx_seq_one_letter_code
_entity_poly.pdbx_strand_id
1 'polypeptide(L)'
;MLLQVILEGIGLGVLLILVCAIGIRKGAVGMVHLYSPEVQNRCVTLGLTTHAKIKQNALIFKAVCVPGYIAYVLVCVYGINGARGFAAGFWQLLVILSVMNLIDRFLIDGYWVEHTSAWEIPGTEDLKPYITTKDKGKKWLFGTVGMAVIAAVLAGIMMLFTES
;
A
#
# COMPACT_ATOMS: atom_id res chain seq x y z
N MET A 1 21.58 -11.52 -6.00
CA MET A 1 20.13 -11.68 -6.31
C MET A 1 19.24 -11.40 -5.11
N LEU A 2 19.34 -12.08 -3.94
CA LEU A 2 18.45 -11.78 -2.78
C LEU A 2 18.55 -10.32 -2.31
N LEU A 3 19.76 -9.78 -2.14
CA LEU A 3 19.96 -8.38 -1.75
C LEU A 3 19.32 -7.41 -2.75
N GLN A 4 19.45 -7.66 -4.04
CA GLN A 4 18.84 -6.86 -5.08
C GLN A 4 17.31 -6.83 -4.96
N VAL A 5 16.68 -7.99 -4.80
CA VAL A 5 15.23 -8.12 -4.62
C VAL A 5 14.74 -7.39 -3.35
N ILE A 6 15.53 -7.44 -2.26
CA ILE A 6 15.24 -6.66 -1.04
C ILE A 6 15.32 -5.16 -1.32
N LEU A 7 16.35 -4.68 -2.04
CA LEU A 7 16.49 -3.27 -2.40
C LEU A 7 15.35 -2.80 -3.29
N GLU A 8 14.88 -3.63 -4.21
CA GLU A 8 13.70 -3.35 -5.04
C GLU A 8 12.43 -3.25 -4.18
N GLY A 9 12.28 -4.11 -3.16
CA GLY A 9 11.19 -4.01 -2.18
C GLY A 9 11.26 -2.72 -1.36
N ILE A 10 12.46 -2.30 -0.95
CA ILE A 10 12.68 -1.01 -0.29
C ILE A 10 12.31 0.14 -1.23
N GLY A 11 12.71 0.07 -2.51
CA GLY A 11 12.34 1.05 -3.53
C GLY A 11 10.82 1.21 -3.68
N LEU A 12 10.10 0.08 -3.71
CA LEU A 12 8.63 0.10 -3.73
C LEU A 12 8.04 0.72 -2.45
N GLY A 13 8.63 0.42 -1.29
CA GLY A 13 8.26 1.04 -0.02
C GLY A 13 8.47 2.56 0.00
N VAL A 14 9.59 3.03 -0.56
CA VAL A 14 9.86 4.47 -0.71
C VAL A 14 8.82 5.13 -1.64
N LEU A 15 8.44 4.48 -2.74
CA LEU A 15 7.36 4.97 -3.60
C LEU A 15 6.03 5.08 -2.84
N LEU A 16 5.71 4.11 -1.99
CA LEU A 16 4.52 4.16 -1.14
C LEU A 16 4.57 5.35 -0.18
N ILE A 17 5.70 5.58 0.49
CA ILE A 17 5.90 6.74 1.37
C ILE A 17 5.70 8.06 0.60
N LEU A 18 6.26 8.17 -0.61
CA LEU A 18 6.09 9.37 -1.44
C LEU A 18 4.63 9.59 -1.84
N VAL A 19 3.91 8.55 -2.20
CA VAL A 19 2.47 8.63 -2.50
C VAL A 19 1.68 9.12 -1.29
N CYS A 20 1.97 8.60 -0.09
CA CYS A 20 1.35 9.05 1.15
C CYS A 20 1.70 10.52 1.45
N ALA A 21 2.97 10.91 1.31
CA ALA A 21 3.43 12.28 1.54
C ALA A 21 2.74 13.29 0.60
N ILE A 22 2.61 12.93 -0.69
CA ILE A 22 1.89 13.74 -1.67
C ILE A 22 0.40 13.81 -1.31
N GLY A 23 -0.18 12.69 -0.89
CA GLY A 23 -1.61 12.59 -0.52
C GLY A 23 -1.98 13.47 0.66
N ILE A 24 -1.13 13.57 1.68
CA ILE A 24 -1.37 14.40 2.87
C ILE A 24 -0.83 15.83 2.75
N ARG A 25 -0.20 16.21 1.64
CA ARG A 25 0.42 17.53 1.45
C ARG A 25 -0.53 18.71 1.74
N LYS A 26 -1.81 18.54 1.48
CA LYS A 26 -2.87 19.54 1.73
C LYS A 26 -3.71 19.21 2.97
N GLY A 27 -3.19 18.38 3.87
CA GLY A 27 -3.85 17.87 5.06
C GLY A 27 -4.38 16.45 4.89
N ALA A 28 -4.50 15.72 6.00
CA ALA A 28 -4.86 14.31 6.03
C ALA A 28 -6.29 14.01 5.49
N VAL A 29 -7.16 15.03 5.40
CA VAL A 29 -8.50 14.91 4.80
C VAL A 29 -8.46 14.42 3.36
N GLY A 30 -7.40 14.72 2.59
CA GLY A 30 -7.20 14.20 1.23
C GLY A 30 -7.11 12.68 1.17
N MET A 31 -6.60 12.06 2.23
CA MET A 31 -6.39 10.61 2.37
C MET A 31 -7.39 9.95 3.32
N VAL A 32 -8.48 10.63 3.68
CA VAL A 32 -9.47 10.15 4.66
C VAL A 32 -10.10 8.80 4.26
N HIS A 33 -10.08 8.44 3.00
CA HIS A 33 -10.54 7.13 2.50
C HIS A 33 -9.71 5.94 3.04
N LEU A 34 -8.52 6.18 3.61
CA LEU A 34 -7.70 5.17 4.28
C LEU A 34 -8.07 4.95 5.75
N TYR A 35 -8.85 5.86 6.34
CA TYR A 35 -9.28 5.80 7.74
C TYR A 35 -10.53 4.93 7.91
N SER A 36 -10.86 4.63 9.17
CA SER A 36 -12.07 3.90 9.52
C SER A 36 -13.34 4.62 9.05
N PRO A 37 -14.45 3.91 8.80
CA PRO A 37 -15.73 4.53 8.43
C PRO A 37 -16.20 5.58 9.44
N GLU A 38 -15.86 5.43 10.72
CA GLU A 38 -16.22 6.35 11.79
C GLU A 38 -15.54 7.71 11.60
N VAL A 39 -14.24 7.73 11.32
CA VAL A 39 -13.48 8.95 11.00
C VAL A 39 -14.00 9.58 9.71
N GLN A 40 -14.29 8.78 8.68
CA GLN A 40 -14.85 9.28 7.42
C GLN A 40 -16.19 9.98 7.65
N ASN A 41 -17.09 9.38 8.43
CA ASN A 41 -18.39 9.97 8.75
C ASN A 41 -18.23 11.26 9.58
N ARG A 42 -17.33 11.28 10.55
CA ARG A 42 -17.03 12.49 11.34
C ARG A 42 -16.55 13.63 10.44
N CYS A 43 -15.66 13.37 9.50
CA CYS A 43 -15.17 14.38 8.54
C CYS A 43 -16.32 14.93 7.66
N VAL A 44 -17.29 14.10 7.28
CA VAL A 44 -18.47 14.56 6.53
C VAL A 44 -19.37 15.41 7.40
N THR A 45 -19.64 15.00 8.64
CA THR A 45 -20.47 15.77 9.59
C THR A 45 -19.85 17.14 9.91
N LEU A 46 -18.51 17.21 10.01
CA LEU A 46 -17.78 18.47 10.22
C LEU A 46 -17.68 19.33 8.94
N GLY A 47 -18.20 18.87 7.81
CA GLY A 47 -18.16 19.61 6.53
C GLY A 47 -16.75 19.68 5.90
N LEU A 48 -15.79 18.88 6.38
CA LEU A 48 -14.41 18.85 5.84
C LEU A 48 -14.34 18.19 4.47
N THR A 49 -15.27 17.27 4.17
CA THR A 49 -15.35 16.54 2.90
C THR A 49 -16.77 16.01 2.67
N THR A 50 -16.96 15.25 1.58
CA THR A 50 -18.23 14.59 1.28
C THR A 50 -18.00 13.12 0.96
N HIS A 51 -19.01 12.26 1.13
CA HIS A 51 -18.92 10.85 0.77
C HIS A 51 -18.55 10.63 -0.72
N ALA A 52 -19.06 11.50 -1.61
CA ALA A 52 -18.72 11.46 -3.04
C ALA A 52 -17.21 11.71 -3.25
N LYS A 53 -16.66 12.72 -2.59
CA LYS A 53 -15.22 13.06 -2.68
C LYS A 53 -14.33 11.97 -2.07
N ILE A 54 -14.75 11.36 -0.96
CA ILE A 54 -14.04 10.22 -0.36
C ILE A 54 -13.96 9.06 -1.36
N LYS A 55 -15.09 8.70 -2.00
CA LYS A 55 -15.12 7.63 -3.02
C LYS A 55 -14.26 7.97 -4.24
N GLN A 56 -14.32 9.22 -4.70
CA GLN A 56 -13.50 9.68 -5.82
C GLN A 56 -12.00 9.58 -5.50
N ASN A 57 -11.57 10.08 -4.34
CA ASN A 57 -10.18 10.00 -3.91
C ASN A 57 -9.72 8.54 -3.78
N ALA A 58 -10.56 7.67 -3.22
CA ALA A 58 -10.27 6.23 -3.13
C ALA A 58 -10.12 5.59 -4.51
N LEU A 59 -10.96 5.95 -5.47
CA LEU A 59 -10.90 5.44 -6.84
C LEU A 59 -9.61 5.90 -7.54
N ILE A 60 -9.30 7.20 -7.47
CA ILE A 60 -8.09 7.77 -8.06
C ILE A 60 -6.85 7.11 -7.44
N PHE A 61 -6.80 7.01 -6.12
CA PHE A 61 -5.70 6.35 -5.41
C PHE A 61 -5.49 4.91 -5.91
N LYS A 62 -6.55 4.11 -5.97
CA LYS A 62 -6.47 2.73 -6.47
C LYS A 62 -6.08 2.66 -7.94
N ALA A 63 -6.67 3.51 -8.79
CA ALA A 63 -6.41 3.52 -10.24
C ALA A 63 -4.97 3.93 -10.61
N VAL A 64 -4.30 4.70 -9.76
CA VAL A 64 -2.91 5.12 -9.97
C VAL A 64 -1.94 4.16 -9.29
N CYS A 65 -2.18 3.87 -7.98
CA CYS A 65 -1.21 3.10 -7.18
C CYS A 65 -1.18 1.62 -7.57
N VAL A 66 -2.33 0.97 -7.80
CA VAL A 66 -2.34 -0.47 -8.09
C VAL A 66 -1.64 -0.80 -9.40
N PRO A 67 -1.97 -0.17 -10.55
CA PRO A 67 -1.23 -0.41 -11.78
C PRO A 67 0.24 0.01 -11.70
N GLY A 68 0.54 1.12 -11.02
CA GLY A 68 1.91 1.59 -10.83
C GLY A 68 2.78 0.59 -10.05
N TYR A 69 2.26 0.04 -8.97
CA TYR A 69 2.97 -0.98 -8.18
C TYR A 69 3.12 -2.30 -8.93
N ILE A 70 2.08 -2.74 -9.66
CA ILE A 70 2.17 -3.93 -10.52
C ILE A 70 3.23 -3.72 -11.61
N ALA A 71 3.21 -2.60 -12.31
CA ALA A 71 4.21 -2.29 -13.33
C ALA A 71 5.62 -2.29 -12.75
N TYR A 72 5.83 -1.65 -11.60
CA TYR A 72 7.13 -1.63 -10.91
C TYR A 72 7.65 -3.04 -10.63
N VAL A 73 6.86 -3.89 -9.97
CA VAL A 73 7.32 -5.24 -9.60
C VAL A 73 7.57 -6.12 -10.82
N LEU A 74 6.75 -5.99 -11.88
CA LEU A 74 6.94 -6.75 -13.12
C LEU A 74 8.22 -6.31 -13.85
N VAL A 75 8.51 -5.01 -13.91
CA VAL A 75 9.75 -4.48 -14.47
C VAL A 75 10.96 -4.97 -13.69
N CYS A 76 10.94 -4.92 -12.36
CA CYS A 76 12.04 -5.42 -11.53
C CYS A 76 12.27 -6.92 -11.77
N VAL A 77 11.23 -7.74 -11.62
CA VAL A 77 11.36 -9.21 -11.62
C VAL A 77 11.66 -9.75 -13.01
N TYR A 78 10.94 -9.30 -14.03
CA TYR A 78 11.02 -9.89 -15.38
C TYR A 78 11.89 -9.08 -16.32
N GLY A 79 11.92 -7.73 -16.19
CA GLY A 79 12.73 -6.86 -17.00
C GLY A 79 14.18 -6.77 -16.54
N ILE A 80 14.41 -6.53 -15.24
CA ILE A 80 15.76 -6.31 -14.68
C ILE A 80 16.39 -7.63 -14.25
N ASN A 81 15.67 -8.43 -13.44
CA ASN A 81 16.20 -9.68 -12.86
C ASN A 81 16.12 -10.85 -13.84
N GLY A 82 15.38 -10.72 -14.94
CA GLY A 82 15.28 -11.74 -15.98
C GLY A 82 14.65 -13.04 -15.49
N ALA A 83 13.75 -13.00 -14.51
CA ALA A 83 13.08 -14.19 -14.00
C ALA A 83 12.36 -14.97 -15.11
N ARG A 84 12.46 -16.29 -15.09
CA ARG A 84 11.78 -17.20 -16.01
C ARG A 84 11.07 -18.28 -15.21
N GLY A 85 9.87 -18.66 -15.68
CA GLY A 85 9.04 -19.67 -15.02
C GLY A 85 8.40 -19.17 -13.71
N PHE A 86 7.45 -19.97 -13.22
CA PHE A 86 6.64 -19.61 -12.06
C PHE A 86 7.47 -19.42 -10.77
N ALA A 87 8.33 -20.39 -10.43
CA ALA A 87 9.03 -20.37 -9.15
C ALA A 87 9.97 -19.16 -9.00
N ALA A 88 10.71 -18.82 -10.07
CA ALA A 88 11.64 -17.68 -10.08
C ALA A 88 10.89 -16.34 -9.96
N GLY A 89 9.75 -16.20 -10.64
CA GLY A 89 8.90 -15.03 -10.54
C GLY A 89 8.22 -14.91 -9.18
N PHE A 90 7.61 -15.99 -8.71
CA PHE A 90 6.84 -16.01 -7.47
C PHE A 90 7.65 -15.57 -6.25
N TRP A 91 8.84 -16.18 -6.01
CA TRP A 91 9.59 -15.84 -4.82
C TRP A 91 10.12 -14.39 -4.84
N GLN A 92 10.52 -13.87 -6.00
CA GLN A 92 10.97 -12.48 -6.12
C GLN A 92 9.82 -11.49 -5.89
N LEU A 93 8.66 -11.70 -6.52
CA LEU A 93 7.46 -10.92 -6.29
C LEU A 93 7.06 -10.95 -4.82
N LEU A 94 7.07 -12.14 -4.20
CA LEU A 94 6.72 -12.30 -2.80
C LEU A 94 7.66 -11.52 -1.88
N VAL A 95 8.96 -11.56 -2.11
CA VAL A 95 9.95 -10.80 -1.30
C VAL A 95 9.75 -9.30 -1.48
N ILE A 96 9.64 -8.80 -2.71
CA ILE A 96 9.44 -7.36 -2.98
C ILE A 96 8.18 -6.86 -2.28
N LEU A 97 7.05 -7.55 -2.46
CA LEU A 97 5.77 -7.17 -1.87
C LEU A 97 5.79 -7.29 -0.34
N SER A 98 6.48 -8.30 0.21
CA SER A 98 6.62 -8.47 1.66
C SER A 98 7.45 -7.34 2.28
N VAL A 99 8.58 -6.98 1.68
CA VAL A 99 9.44 -5.88 2.15
C VAL A 99 8.65 -4.56 2.12
N MET A 100 7.96 -4.27 1.04
CA MET A 100 7.10 -3.09 0.95
C MET A 100 6.02 -3.09 2.04
N ASN A 101 5.35 -4.24 2.27
CA ASN A 101 4.35 -4.36 3.30
C ASN A 101 4.93 -4.17 4.73
N LEU A 102 6.14 -4.64 5.00
CA LEU A 102 6.81 -4.39 6.28
C LEU A 102 7.09 -2.89 6.48
N ILE A 103 7.55 -2.19 5.44
CA ILE A 103 7.73 -0.74 5.47
C ILE A 103 6.40 -0.03 5.76
N ASP A 104 5.32 -0.43 5.09
CA ASP A 104 3.98 0.11 5.35
C ASP A 104 3.55 -0.11 6.82
N ARG A 105 3.73 -1.32 7.35
CA ARG A 105 3.30 -1.67 8.72
C ARG A 105 4.11 -0.97 9.80
N PHE A 106 5.43 -0.91 9.65
CA PHE A 106 6.31 -0.39 10.70
C PHE A 106 6.55 1.11 10.56
N LEU A 107 6.83 1.60 9.36
CA LEU A 107 7.16 3.02 9.16
C LEU A 107 5.93 3.89 8.94
N ILE A 108 4.98 3.48 8.10
CA ILE A 108 3.80 4.30 7.80
C ILE A 108 2.77 4.13 8.91
N ASP A 109 2.21 2.95 9.07
CA ASP A 109 1.14 2.70 10.05
C ASP A 109 1.65 2.82 11.49
N GLY A 110 2.79 2.20 11.82
CA GLY A 110 3.28 2.09 13.19
C GLY A 110 3.97 3.34 13.71
N TYR A 111 4.68 4.07 12.87
CA TYR A 111 5.39 5.27 13.31
C TYR A 111 4.71 6.54 12.80
N TRP A 112 4.60 6.70 11.49
CA TRP A 112 4.18 7.98 10.89
C TRP A 112 2.73 8.34 11.24
N VAL A 113 1.79 7.40 11.07
CA VAL A 113 0.37 7.63 11.36
C VAL A 113 0.12 7.77 12.87
N GLU A 114 0.78 6.96 13.70
CA GLU A 114 0.48 6.93 15.14
C GLU A 114 1.23 7.99 15.94
N HIS A 115 2.43 8.42 15.50
CA HIS A 115 3.32 9.27 16.31
C HIS A 115 3.52 10.69 15.75
N THR A 116 2.91 11.03 14.61
CA THR A 116 3.05 12.38 14.05
C THR A 116 1.70 13.04 13.83
N SER A 117 1.68 14.38 13.91
CA SER A 117 0.48 15.19 13.62
C SER A 117 0.15 15.27 12.12
N ALA A 118 1.00 14.76 11.24
CA ALA A 118 0.81 14.84 9.80
C ALA A 118 -0.48 14.15 9.31
N TRP A 119 -0.94 13.13 10.04
CA TRP A 119 -2.14 12.37 9.76
C TRP A 119 -3.34 12.75 10.64
N GLU A 120 -3.19 13.77 11.50
CA GLU A 120 -4.29 14.24 12.32
C GLU A 120 -5.31 15.03 11.50
N ILE A 121 -6.58 14.77 11.75
CA ILE A 121 -7.70 15.49 11.15
C ILE A 121 -8.38 16.26 12.27
N PRO A 122 -8.43 17.62 12.21
CA PRO A 122 -9.08 18.42 13.26
C PRO A 122 -10.53 18.01 13.51
N GLY A 123 -10.89 17.82 14.79
CA GLY A 123 -12.22 17.38 15.21
C GLY A 123 -12.45 15.87 15.19
N THR A 124 -11.36 15.09 15.07
CA THR A 124 -11.39 13.62 15.16
C THR A 124 -10.41 13.06 16.19
N GLU A 125 -9.89 13.90 17.07
CA GLU A 125 -8.87 13.55 18.06
C GLU A 125 -9.35 12.48 19.04
N ASP A 126 -10.63 12.49 19.37
CA ASP A 126 -11.34 11.51 20.20
C ASP A 126 -11.44 10.12 19.56
N LEU A 127 -11.21 10.01 18.25
CA LEU A 127 -11.27 8.76 17.49
C LEU A 127 -9.87 8.10 17.33
N LYS A 128 -8.85 8.60 17.98
CA LYS A 128 -7.52 7.96 18.04
C LYS A 128 -7.54 6.71 18.95
N PRO A 129 -6.76 5.66 18.62
CA PRO A 129 -5.86 5.55 17.48
C PRO A 129 -6.63 5.28 16.18
N TYR A 130 -6.25 5.96 15.09
CA TYR A 130 -6.92 5.80 13.78
C TYR A 130 -6.77 4.40 13.17
N ILE A 131 -5.78 3.64 13.61
CA ILE A 131 -5.57 2.24 13.22
C ILE A 131 -5.80 1.38 14.46
N THR A 132 -6.97 0.76 14.55
CA THR A 132 -7.32 -0.09 15.68
C THR A 132 -6.55 -1.42 15.65
N THR A 133 -6.45 -2.11 16.80
CA THR A 133 -5.83 -3.45 16.86
C THR A 133 -6.48 -4.43 15.88
N LYS A 134 -7.80 -4.34 15.70
CA LYS A 134 -8.54 -5.15 14.72
C LYS A 134 -8.13 -4.83 13.28
N ASP A 135 -7.91 -3.57 12.96
CA ASP A 135 -7.45 -3.14 11.64
C ASP A 135 -6.01 -3.58 11.40
N LYS A 136 -5.14 -3.49 12.41
CA LYS A 136 -3.77 -4.05 12.35
C LYS A 136 -3.81 -5.54 12.01
N GLY A 137 -4.65 -6.32 12.69
CA GLY A 137 -4.80 -7.75 12.41
C GLY A 137 -5.24 -8.05 10.97
N LYS A 138 -6.26 -7.35 10.46
CA LYS A 138 -6.71 -7.47 9.06
C LYS A 138 -5.63 -7.09 8.05
N LYS A 139 -4.93 -6.00 8.32
CA LYS A 139 -3.84 -5.53 7.49
C LYS A 139 -2.66 -6.52 7.47
N TRP A 140 -2.32 -7.15 8.62
CA TRP A 140 -1.31 -8.20 8.68
C TRP A 140 -1.72 -9.45 7.89
N LEU A 141 -2.96 -9.89 8.01
CA LEU A 141 -3.48 -11.02 7.25
C LEU A 141 -3.41 -10.73 5.73
N PHE A 142 -3.85 -9.56 5.30
CA PHE A 142 -3.77 -9.17 3.89
C PHE A 142 -2.31 -9.02 3.44
N GLY A 143 -1.44 -8.44 4.25
CA GLY A 143 -0.02 -8.26 3.94
C GLY A 143 0.78 -9.56 3.82
N THR A 144 0.33 -10.63 4.48
CA THR A 144 0.97 -11.96 4.36
C THR A 144 0.27 -12.83 3.31
N VAL A 145 -0.99 -13.18 3.54
CA VAL A 145 -1.72 -14.10 2.65
C VAL A 145 -2.10 -13.41 1.34
N GLY A 146 -2.62 -12.18 1.40
CA GLY A 146 -3.02 -11.44 0.20
C GLY A 146 -1.84 -11.16 -0.74
N MET A 147 -0.68 -10.77 -0.19
CA MET A 147 0.52 -10.53 -1.01
C MET A 147 1.06 -11.82 -1.63
N ALA A 148 0.98 -12.96 -0.92
CA ALA A 148 1.36 -14.26 -1.48
C ALA A 148 0.43 -14.67 -2.65
N VAL A 149 -0.88 -14.42 -2.51
CA VAL A 149 -1.85 -14.68 -3.59
C VAL A 149 -1.58 -13.77 -4.80
N ILE A 150 -1.34 -12.48 -4.57
CA ILE A 150 -1.00 -11.54 -5.66
C ILE A 150 0.28 -11.98 -6.37
N ALA A 151 1.34 -12.33 -5.61
CA ALA A 151 2.58 -12.84 -6.17
C ALA A 151 2.36 -14.10 -7.02
N ALA A 152 1.55 -15.05 -6.54
CA ALA A 152 1.24 -16.27 -7.27
C ALA A 152 0.45 -16.01 -8.56
N VAL A 153 -0.54 -15.13 -8.52
CA VAL A 153 -1.33 -14.75 -9.70
C VAL A 153 -0.45 -14.08 -10.75
N LEU A 154 0.35 -13.08 -10.34
CA LEU A 154 1.24 -12.38 -11.26
C LEU A 154 2.30 -13.32 -11.86
N ALA A 155 2.92 -14.19 -11.04
CA ALA A 155 3.88 -15.17 -11.52
C ALA A 155 3.25 -16.17 -12.50
N GLY A 156 2.04 -16.63 -12.22
CA GLY A 156 1.28 -17.53 -13.09
C GLY A 156 0.95 -16.89 -14.45
N ILE A 157 0.54 -15.61 -14.44
CA ILE A 157 0.27 -14.88 -15.69
C ILE A 157 1.58 -14.72 -16.48
N MET A 158 2.66 -14.26 -15.83
CA MET A 158 3.93 -14.00 -16.50
C MET A 158 4.62 -15.27 -17.01
N MET A 159 4.41 -16.41 -16.37
CA MET A 159 4.90 -17.70 -16.86
C MET A 159 4.44 -17.96 -18.30
N LEU A 160 3.18 -17.63 -18.64
CA LEU A 160 2.64 -17.82 -19.99
C LEU A 160 3.37 -17.01 -21.07
N PHE A 161 4.04 -15.91 -20.69
CA PHE A 161 4.78 -15.04 -21.59
C PHE A 161 6.30 -15.27 -21.57
N THR A 162 6.80 -15.98 -20.57
CA THR A 162 8.26 -16.14 -20.36
C THR A 162 8.76 -17.56 -20.66
N GLU A 163 7.87 -18.54 -20.85
CA GLU A 163 8.18 -19.92 -21.24
C GLU A 163 7.93 -20.17 -22.75
N SER A 164 7.50 -19.14 -23.49
CA SER A 164 7.40 -19.16 -24.93
C SER A 164 8.75 -18.76 -25.51
#